data_e5ec67d2263f63e34896bc1bb7cd32c1
#
_entry.id   e5ec67d2263f63e34896bc1bb7cd32c1
#
_cell.length_a   1.000
_cell.length_b   1.000
_cell.length_c   1.000
_cell.angle_alpha   90.00
_cell.angle_beta   90.00
_cell.angle_gamma   90.00
#
_symmetry.space_group_name_H-M   'P 1'
#
loop_
_entity.id
_entity.type
_entity.pdbx_description
1 polymer ?
#
loop_
_entity_poly.entity_id
_entity_poly.type
_entity_poly.pdbx_seq_one_letter_code
_entity_poly.pdbx_strand_id
1 'polypeptide(L)'
;MRIAAAADLRYALDDVVKAFRQQHAEVRIEPAYGSSGMFYEQLTNRAPFDLFLSADVQYPRKLSAQGLILPGSEFTYADGRIVLWTSAASGVDVERLGIDALRQPAVHHIAIANPAHAPYGRAAEAALRSLGLYDAVKDKLVMGENISQTFQMAESGAAEVGIVALSLAMAPAASGQGHYWEVPRDAYPRIQQGGAILKWTRNPAAAQAFRAFLLAPEGRAILKRYGFSEN
;
A
#
# COMPACT_ATOMS: atom_id res chain seq x y z
N MET A 1 13.84 -15.98 -3.88
CA MET A 1 13.40 -14.77 -4.59
C MET A 1 13.04 -13.71 -3.58
N ARG A 2 13.64 -12.51 -3.68
CA ARG A 2 13.36 -11.38 -2.79
C ARG A 2 12.43 -10.38 -3.49
N ILE A 3 11.37 -9.97 -2.82
CA ILE A 3 10.39 -9.04 -3.37
C ILE A 3 10.45 -7.73 -2.58
N ALA A 4 10.72 -6.60 -3.26
CA ALA A 4 10.47 -5.28 -2.73
C ALA A 4 8.99 -4.96 -2.93
N ALA A 5 8.20 -4.89 -1.87
CA ALA A 5 6.76 -4.73 -1.93
C ALA A 5 6.28 -3.48 -1.20
N ALA A 6 5.39 -2.74 -1.82
CA ALA A 6 4.70 -1.66 -1.14
C ALA A 6 3.98 -2.17 0.11
N ALA A 7 4.06 -1.41 1.20
CA ALA A 7 3.66 -1.86 2.52
C ALA A 7 2.14 -2.09 2.68
N ASP A 8 1.32 -1.56 1.77
CA ASP A 8 -0.11 -1.85 1.70
C ASP A 8 -0.42 -3.30 1.30
N LEU A 9 0.54 -3.99 0.67
CA LEU A 9 0.44 -5.40 0.29
C LEU A 9 0.71 -6.37 1.44
N ARG A 10 1.16 -5.91 2.59
CA ARG A 10 1.72 -6.75 3.66
C ARG A 10 0.93 -8.05 3.90
N TYR A 11 -0.34 -7.96 4.19
CA TYR A 11 -1.16 -9.15 4.47
C TYR A 11 -1.62 -9.87 3.20
N ALA A 12 -2.00 -9.10 2.18
CA ALA A 12 -2.45 -9.68 0.91
C ALA A 12 -1.34 -10.47 0.20
N LEU A 13 -0.11 -9.94 0.20
CA LEU A 13 1.02 -10.62 -0.42
C LEU A 13 1.46 -11.87 0.34
N ASP A 14 1.36 -11.88 1.66
CA ASP A 14 1.62 -13.09 2.45
C ASP A 14 0.66 -14.23 2.08
N ASP A 15 -0.63 -13.93 1.86
CA ASP A 15 -1.61 -14.90 1.37
C ASP A 15 -1.33 -15.31 -0.09
N VAL A 16 -0.95 -14.38 -0.97
CA VAL A 16 -0.54 -14.68 -2.35
C VAL A 16 0.67 -15.61 -2.36
N VAL A 17 1.69 -15.31 -1.55
CA VAL A 17 2.90 -16.15 -1.42
C VAL A 17 2.54 -17.54 -0.90
N LYS A 18 1.66 -17.63 0.08
CA LYS A 18 1.19 -18.91 0.62
C LYS A 18 0.49 -19.74 -0.44
N ALA A 19 -0.41 -19.15 -1.23
CA ALA A 19 -1.13 -19.85 -2.30
C ALA A 19 -0.18 -20.24 -3.46
N PHE A 20 0.70 -19.35 -3.88
CA PHE A 20 1.71 -19.64 -4.91
C PHE A 20 2.59 -20.84 -4.55
N ARG A 21 3.03 -20.92 -3.30
CA ARG A 21 3.87 -22.03 -2.81
C ARG A 21 3.18 -23.38 -2.79
N GLN A 22 1.87 -23.46 -2.87
CA GLN A 22 1.15 -24.75 -3.03
C GLN A 22 1.45 -25.40 -4.39
N GLN A 23 1.74 -24.58 -5.42
CA GLN A 23 2.05 -25.03 -6.77
C GLN A 23 3.56 -24.97 -7.07
N HIS A 24 4.34 -24.23 -6.26
CA HIS A 24 5.77 -23.94 -6.46
C HIS A 24 6.52 -24.06 -5.12
N ALA A 25 6.48 -25.23 -4.50
CA ALA A 25 7.07 -25.46 -3.17
C ALA A 25 8.59 -25.24 -3.12
N GLU A 26 9.27 -25.40 -4.25
CA GLU A 26 10.71 -25.19 -4.42
C GLU A 26 11.13 -23.72 -4.41
N VAL A 27 10.18 -22.78 -4.62
CA VAL A 27 10.47 -21.35 -4.68
C VAL A 27 10.40 -20.73 -3.30
N ARG A 28 11.56 -20.40 -2.73
CA ARG A 28 11.60 -19.60 -1.50
C ARG A 28 11.38 -18.12 -1.84
N ILE A 29 10.36 -17.50 -1.22
CA ILE A 29 10.01 -16.08 -1.40
C ILE A 29 10.18 -15.35 -0.08
N GLU A 30 10.87 -14.20 -0.16
CA GLU A 30 11.17 -13.31 0.98
C GLU A 30 10.71 -11.89 0.65
N PRO A 31 9.46 -11.50 1.01
CA PRO A 31 9.01 -10.13 0.85
C PRO A 31 9.70 -9.19 1.84
N ALA A 32 10.03 -7.99 1.38
CA ALA A 32 10.37 -6.85 2.23
C ALA A 32 9.34 -5.75 1.97
N TYR A 33 8.81 -5.16 3.04
CA TYR A 33 7.75 -4.18 2.98
C TYR A 33 8.26 -2.78 3.30
N GLY A 34 7.89 -1.78 2.47
CA GLY A 34 8.32 -0.41 2.64
C GLY A 34 7.55 0.56 1.74
N SER A 35 7.94 1.82 1.69
CA SER A 35 7.37 2.76 0.75
C SER A 35 7.91 2.54 -0.67
N SER A 36 7.05 2.75 -1.67
CA SER A 36 7.42 2.54 -3.07
C SER A 36 8.54 3.47 -3.53
N GLY A 37 8.57 4.71 -3.05
CA GLY A 37 9.63 5.67 -3.39
C GLY A 37 10.99 5.28 -2.80
N MET A 38 11.03 4.84 -1.55
CA MET A 38 12.29 4.36 -0.94
C MET A 38 12.82 3.11 -1.66
N PHE A 39 11.95 2.17 -2.02
CA PHE A 39 12.38 1.03 -2.84
C PHE A 39 12.87 1.45 -4.21
N TYR A 40 12.19 2.39 -4.88
CA TYR A 40 12.66 2.92 -6.15
C TYR A 40 14.09 3.45 -6.04
N GLU A 41 14.41 4.26 -5.01
CA GLU A 41 15.77 4.76 -4.77
C GLU A 41 16.78 3.64 -4.52
N GLN A 42 16.43 2.64 -3.74
CA GLN A 42 17.27 1.47 -3.51
C GLN A 42 17.51 0.67 -4.80
N LEU A 43 16.48 0.51 -5.63
CA LEU A 43 16.54 -0.24 -6.88
C LEU A 43 17.31 0.48 -7.98
N THR A 44 17.32 1.81 -8.01
CA THR A 44 18.22 2.57 -8.88
C THR A 44 19.70 2.33 -8.52
N ASN A 45 19.99 1.98 -7.27
CA ASN A 45 21.29 1.57 -6.77
C ASN A 45 21.47 0.02 -6.76
N ARG A 46 20.63 -0.72 -7.52
CA ARG A 46 20.68 -2.16 -7.70
C ARG A 46 20.62 -2.96 -6.39
N ALA A 47 19.81 -2.52 -5.43
CA ALA A 47 19.54 -3.31 -4.23
C ALA A 47 19.10 -4.73 -4.60
N PRO A 48 19.51 -5.78 -3.84
CA PRO A 48 19.42 -7.18 -4.24
C PRO A 48 18.00 -7.74 -4.11
N PHE A 49 17.07 -7.22 -4.89
CA PHE A 49 15.72 -7.71 -5.07
C PHE A 49 15.54 -8.31 -6.46
N ASP A 50 14.59 -9.21 -6.62
CA ASP A 50 14.26 -9.89 -7.87
C ASP A 50 13.02 -9.29 -8.55
N LEU A 51 12.04 -8.89 -7.73
CA LEU A 51 10.75 -8.36 -8.16
C LEU A 51 10.43 -7.10 -7.36
N PHE A 52 9.83 -6.11 -8.02
CA PHE A 52 9.29 -4.91 -7.39
C PHE A 52 7.78 -4.86 -7.56
N LEU A 53 7.04 -4.69 -6.46
CA LEU A 53 5.60 -4.44 -6.41
C LEU A 53 5.37 -3.09 -5.76
N SER A 54 4.94 -2.12 -6.57
CA SER A 54 4.79 -0.72 -6.19
C SER A 54 3.34 -0.31 -6.06
N ALA A 55 3.02 0.54 -5.10
CA ALA A 55 1.73 1.21 -5.00
C ALA A 55 1.57 2.40 -5.98
N ASP A 56 2.54 2.64 -6.85
CA ASP A 56 2.48 3.65 -7.90
C ASP A 56 3.19 3.09 -9.15
N VAL A 57 2.42 2.88 -10.21
CA VAL A 57 2.91 2.35 -11.51
C VAL A 57 4.01 3.19 -12.14
N GLN A 58 4.14 4.47 -11.77
CA GLN A 58 5.19 5.33 -12.30
C GLN A 58 6.60 4.89 -11.88
N TYR A 59 6.77 4.26 -10.72
CA TYR A 59 8.07 3.77 -10.29
C TYR A 59 8.59 2.60 -11.14
N PRO A 60 7.83 1.53 -11.41
CA PRO A 60 8.22 0.52 -12.39
C PRO A 60 8.53 1.10 -13.78
N ARG A 61 7.70 2.06 -14.25
CA ARG A 61 7.94 2.75 -15.53
C ARG A 61 9.25 3.51 -15.55
N LYS A 62 9.59 4.24 -14.49
CA LYS A 62 10.87 4.93 -14.36
C LYS A 62 12.05 3.95 -14.38
N LEU A 63 11.95 2.80 -13.69
CA LEU A 63 12.98 1.76 -13.74
C LEU A 63 13.11 1.16 -15.16
N SER A 64 11.97 0.98 -15.85
CA SER A 64 11.95 0.54 -17.25
C SER A 64 12.69 1.50 -18.16
N ALA A 65 12.41 2.80 -18.08
CA ALA A 65 13.06 3.84 -18.85
C ALA A 65 14.59 3.91 -18.61
N GLN A 66 15.05 3.51 -17.42
CA GLN A 66 16.45 3.42 -17.05
C GLN A 66 17.11 2.08 -17.46
N GLY A 67 16.35 1.16 -18.07
CA GLY A 67 16.86 -0.17 -18.45
C GLY A 67 17.19 -1.08 -17.25
N LEU A 68 16.56 -0.87 -16.10
CA LEU A 68 16.79 -1.58 -14.85
C LEU A 68 15.87 -2.79 -14.62
N ILE A 69 14.92 -3.02 -15.52
CA ILE A 69 14.02 -4.18 -15.48
C ILE A 69 14.27 -5.12 -16.65
N LEU A 70 13.76 -6.34 -16.58
CA LEU A 70 13.72 -7.23 -17.76
C LEU A 70 12.75 -6.65 -18.79
N PRO A 71 13.12 -6.60 -20.08
CA PRO A 71 12.25 -6.09 -21.13
C PRO A 71 10.87 -6.78 -21.12
N GLY A 72 9.79 -5.99 -21.18
CA GLY A 72 8.42 -6.50 -21.18
C GLY A 72 7.93 -7.08 -19.84
N SER A 73 8.70 -6.93 -18.76
CA SER A 73 8.31 -7.45 -17.45
C SER A 73 7.48 -6.48 -16.61
N GLU A 74 7.27 -5.24 -17.07
CA GLU A 74 6.37 -4.28 -16.42
C GLU A 74 4.91 -4.77 -16.49
N PHE A 75 4.14 -4.55 -15.43
CA PHE A 75 2.73 -4.90 -15.36
C PHE A 75 1.99 -4.05 -14.33
N THR A 76 0.67 -3.98 -14.49
CA THR A 76 -0.25 -3.46 -13.47
C THR A 76 -1.00 -4.63 -12.85
N TYR A 77 -1.31 -4.54 -11.55
CA TYR A 77 -1.96 -5.66 -10.86
C TYR A 77 -3.20 -5.28 -10.06
N ALA A 78 -3.34 -4.03 -9.61
CA ALA A 78 -4.49 -3.59 -8.83
C ALA A 78 -4.60 -2.07 -8.74
N ASP A 79 -5.73 -1.60 -8.19
CA ASP A 79 -5.88 -0.26 -7.64
C ASP A 79 -6.07 -0.31 -6.14
N GLY A 80 -5.36 0.56 -5.44
CA GLY A 80 -5.51 0.77 -4.01
C GLY A 80 -6.55 1.84 -3.66
N ARG A 81 -6.98 1.82 -2.40
CA ARG A 81 -7.92 2.80 -1.83
C ARG A 81 -7.41 3.31 -0.49
N ILE A 82 -7.80 4.54 -0.12
CA ILE A 82 -7.58 5.08 1.22
C ILE A 82 -8.89 5.13 2.02
N VAL A 83 -8.74 4.96 3.32
CA VAL A 83 -9.81 5.04 4.31
C VAL A 83 -9.36 5.87 5.50
N LEU A 84 -10.29 6.51 6.18
CA LEU A 84 -10.07 6.92 7.57
C LEU A 84 -10.24 5.67 8.42
N TRP A 85 -9.29 5.41 9.27
CA TRP A 85 -9.35 4.29 10.22
C TRP A 85 -9.05 4.78 11.63
N THR A 86 -9.76 4.21 12.59
CA THR A 86 -9.60 4.50 14.02
C THR A 86 -9.67 3.21 14.82
N SER A 87 -8.90 3.11 15.90
CA SER A 87 -9.01 1.96 16.81
C SER A 87 -10.36 2.00 17.55
N ALA A 88 -10.87 0.84 17.93
CA ALA A 88 -12.10 0.73 18.71
C ALA A 88 -12.05 1.49 20.05
N ALA A 89 -10.82 1.71 20.57
CA ALA A 89 -10.59 2.42 21.83
C ALA A 89 -10.50 3.95 21.67
N SER A 90 -10.41 4.49 20.44
CA SER A 90 -10.19 5.93 20.23
C SER A 90 -11.39 6.81 20.59
N GLY A 91 -12.61 6.26 20.59
CA GLY A 91 -13.85 7.00 20.80
C GLY A 91 -14.27 7.89 19.61
N VAL A 92 -13.54 7.91 18.52
CA VAL A 92 -13.85 8.68 17.31
C VAL A 92 -14.72 7.84 16.36
N ASP A 93 -15.93 8.28 16.09
CA ASP A 93 -16.89 7.60 15.21
C ASP A 93 -16.68 8.03 13.74
N VAL A 94 -15.72 7.41 13.07
CA VAL A 94 -15.41 7.71 11.65
C VAL A 94 -16.52 7.23 10.71
N GLU A 95 -17.28 6.19 11.07
CA GLU A 95 -18.35 5.66 10.22
C GLU A 95 -19.51 6.65 10.11
N ARG A 96 -19.87 7.29 11.19
CA ARG A 96 -20.95 8.28 11.22
C ARG A 96 -20.50 9.67 10.75
N LEU A 97 -19.29 10.08 11.12
CA LEU A 97 -18.80 11.45 10.86
C LEU A 97 -18.10 11.58 9.49
N GLY A 98 -17.64 10.48 8.92
CA GLY A 98 -16.85 10.52 7.70
C GLY A 98 -15.62 11.41 7.85
N ILE A 99 -15.37 12.26 6.87
CA ILE A 99 -14.20 13.16 6.85
C ILE A 99 -14.24 14.22 7.98
N ASP A 100 -15.43 14.59 8.49
CA ASP A 100 -15.56 15.56 9.58
C ASP A 100 -15.06 15.01 10.92
N ALA A 101 -14.80 13.70 11.02
CA ALA A 101 -14.12 13.11 12.16
C ALA A 101 -12.78 13.79 12.45
N LEU A 102 -12.05 14.22 11.41
CA LEU A 102 -10.75 14.87 11.53
C LEU A 102 -10.80 16.25 12.21
N ARG A 103 -11.99 16.88 12.24
CA ARG A 103 -12.21 18.18 12.90
C ARG A 103 -12.61 18.05 14.38
N GLN A 104 -12.87 16.82 14.85
CA GLN A 104 -13.32 16.62 16.23
C GLN A 104 -12.27 17.14 17.22
N PRO A 105 -12.68 17.76 18.33
CA PRO A 105 -11.75 18.25 19.36
C PRO A 105 -10.90 17.16 19.98
N ALA A 106 -11.41 15.91 20.00
CA ALA A 106 -10.70 14.74 20.49
C ALA A 106 -9.59 14.23 19.55
N VAL A 107 -9.54 14.71 18.30
CA VAL A 107 -8.50 14.33 17.33
C VAL A 107 -7.36 15.33 17.37
N HIS A 108 -6.27 14.94 18.01
CA HIS A 108 -5.04 15.73 18.14
C HIS A 108 -3.99 15.32 17.09
N HIS A 109 -3.94 14.04 16.72
CA HIS A 109 -3.01 13.49 15.76
C HIS A 109 -3.74 12.71 14.66
N ILE A 110 -3.35 12.97 13.41
CA ILE A 110 -3.85 12.29 12.22
C ILE A 110 -2.66 11.67 11.53
N ALA A 111 -2.57 10.34 11.52
CA ALA A 111 -1.48 9.64 10.87
C ALA A 111 -1.68 9.58 9.35
N ILE A 112 -0.65 9.98 8.59
CA ILE A 112 -0.55 9.78 7.15
C ILE A 112 0.82 9.19 6.80
N ALA A 113 0.95 8.46 5.69
CA ALA A 113 2.27 8.08 5.21
C ALA A 113 2.99 9.31 4.63
N ASN A 114 4.33 9.35 4.72
CA ASN A 114 5.09 10.50 4.25
C ASN A 114 4.91 10.73 2.74
N PRO A 115 4.30 11.84 2.29
CA PRO A 115 4.03 12.08 0.87
C PRO A 115 5.27 12.17 -0.01
N ALA A 116 6.44 12.48 0.56
CA ALA A 116 7.68 12.60 -0.19
C ALA A 116 8.03 11.30 -0.95
N HIS A 117 7.70 10.13 -0.38
CA HIS A 117 8.07 8.84 -0.95
C HIS A 117 6.98 7.76 -0.87
N ALA A 118 5.86 8.02 -0.20
CA ALA A 118 4.75 7.08 -0.09
C ALA A 118 3.55 7.50 -0.96
N PRO A 119 3.12 6.66 -1.94
CA PRO A 119 1.97 6.96 -2.79
C PRO A 119 0.69 7.19 -2.00
N TYR A 120 0.45 6.43 -0.96
CA TYR A 120 -0.71 6.58 -0.06
C TYR A 120 -0.68 7.90 0.72
N GLY A 121 0.52 8.40 1.05
CA GLY A 121 0.68 9.73 1.67
C GLY A 121 0.30 10.86 0.70
N ARG A 122 0.74 10.77 -0.56
CA ARG A 122 0.32 11.72 -1.60
C ARG A 122 -1.19 11.68 -1.83
N ALA A 123 -1.80 10.49 -1.82
CA ALA A 123 -3.25 10.35 -1.95
C ALA A 123 -4.00 10.95 -0.75
N ALA A 124 -3.50 10.74 0.48
CA ALA A 124 -4.06 11.33 1.69
C ALA A 124 -3.99 12.87 1.66
N GLU A 125 -2.85 13.42 1.32
CA GLU A 125 -2.69 14.88 1.19
C GLU A 125 -3.60 15.45 0.10
N ALA A 126 -3.67 14.81 -1.07
CA ALA A 126 -4.54 15.22 -2.16
C ALA A 126 -6.02 15.20 -1.73
N ALA A 127 -6.47 14.16 -1.02
CA ALA A 127 -7.82 14.05 -0.51
C ALA A 127 -8.13 15.18 0.49
N LEU A 128 -7.24 15.45 1.43
CA LEU A 128 -7.40 16.55 2.39
C LEU A 128 -7.50 17.91 1.71
N ARG A 129 -6.72 18.15 0.66
CA ARG A 129 -6.77 19.40 -0.13
C ARG A 129 -8.06 19.49 -0.95
N SER A 130 -8.43 18.42 -1.65
CA SER A 130 -9.64 18.35 -2.48
C SER A 130 -10.91 18.57 -1.66
N LEU A 131 -10.94 18.05 -0.44
CA LEU A 131 -12.06 18.19 0.48
C LEU A 131 -12.00 19.48 1.34
N GLY A 132 -11.03 20.36 1.10
CA GLY A 132 -10.90 21.64 1.80
C GLY A 132 -10.55 21.53 3.29
N LEU A 133 -9.89 20.44 3.69
CA LEU A 133 -9.55 20.14 5.07
C LEU A 133 -8.08 20.37 5.43
N TYR A 134 -7.20 20.37 4.43
CA TYR A 134 -5.76 20.37 4.66
C TYR A 134 -5.30 21.48 5.61
N ASP A 135 -5.70 22.72 5.37
CA ASP A 135 -5.28 23.85 6.21
C ASP A 135 -5.83 23.79 7.65
N ALA A 136 -7.00 23.16 7.83
CA ALA A 136 -7.60 23.00 9.16
C ALA A 136 -6.94 21.89 9.99
N VAL A 137 -6.26 20.93 9.35
CA VAL A 137 -5.73 19.75 10.04
C VAL A 137 -4.22 19.55 9.86
N LYS A 138 -3.54 20.37 9.07
CA LYS A 138 -2.11 20.18 8.74
C LYS A 138 -1.21 20.12 9.98
N ASP A 139 -1.53 20.89 11.03
CA ASP A 139 -0.76 20.93 12.27
C ASP A 139 -0.99 19.70 13.17
N LYS A 140 -2.00 18.87 12.83
CA LYS A 140 -2.28 17.58 13.48
C LYS A 140 -1.64 16.40 12.74
N LEU A 141 -1.08 16.60 11.55
CA LEU A 141 -0.53 15.52 10.75
C LEU A 141 0.75 14.97 11.35
N VAL A 142 0.78 13.67 11.58
CA VAL A 142 1.96 12.90 11.95
C VAL A 142 2.28 11.89 10.85
N MET A 143 3.57 11.73 10.52
CA MET A 143 3.99 11.00 9.33
C MET A 143 4.63 9.67 9.68
N GLY A 144 4.08 8.57 9.10
CA GLY A 144 4.73 7.28 9.07
C GLY A 144 5.64 7.15 7.85
N GLU A 145 6.74 6.42 7.97
CA GLU A 145 7.68 6.12 6.88
C GLU A 145 7.01 5.44 5.67
N ASN A 146 5.98 4.64 5.94
CA ASN A 146 5.18 3.92 4.96
C ASN A 146 3.77 3.69 5.51
N ILE A 147 2.87 3.18 4.67
CA ILE A 147 1.47 3.04 5.02
C ILE A 147 1.19 2.00 6.12
N SER A 148 2.05 0.97 6.28
CA SER A 148 1.94 0.02 7.40
C SER A 148 2.28 0.68 8.74
N GLN A 149 3.33 1.50 8.80
CA GLN A 149 3.65 2.24 10.01
C GLN A 149 2.55 3.25 10.35
N THR A 150 1.99 3.92 9.33
CA THR A 150 0.83 4.81 9.49
C THR A 150 -0.36 4.08 10.14
N PHE A 151 -0.66 2.87 9.66
CA PHE A 151 -1.70 2.03 10.25
C PHE A 151 -1.39 1.67 11.71
N GLN A 152 -0.15 1.27 12.01
CA GLN A 152 0.30 0.95 13.37
C GLN A 152 0.19 2.16 14.33
N MET A 153 0.44 3.38 13.85
CA MET A 153 0.25 4.59 14.68
C MET A 153 -1.20 4.78 15.08
N ALA A 154 -2.15 4.55 14.18
CA ALA A 154 -3.57 4.61 14.50
C ALA A 154 -4.02 3.41 15.37
N GLU A 155 -3.52 2.21 15.08
CA GLU A 155 -3.82 0.99 15.83
C GLU A 155 -3.37 1.08 17.30
N SER A 156 -2.17 1.61 17.54
CA SER A 156 -1.60 1.78 18.88
C SER A 156 -2.17 2.97 19.67
N GLY A 157 -2.96 3.84 19.02
CA GLY A 157 -3.46 5.09 19.62
C GLY A 157 -2.42 6.22 19.65
N ALA A 158 -1.28 6.08 18.97
CA ALA A 158 -0.32 7.18 18.78
C ALA A 158 -0.90 8.28 17.88
N ALA A 159 -1.94 7.96 17.09
CA ALA A 159 -2.81 8.90 16.42
C ALA A 159 -4.26 8.44 16.62
N GLU A 160 -5.18 9.35 16.86
CA GLU A 160 -6.59 9.02 17.06
C GLU A 160 -7.23 8.52 15.74
N VAL A 161 -6.76 9.03 14.60
CA VAL A 161 -7.23 8.65 13.27
C VAL A 161 -6.03 8.48 12.34
N GLY A 162 -6.06 7.47 11.46
CA GLY A 162 -5.11 7.30 10.36
C GLY A 162 -5.81 7.38 9.00
N ILE A 163 -5.18 8.04 8.01
CA ILE A 163 -5.56 7.89 6.60
C ILE A 163 -4.70 6.77 6.04
N VAL A 164 -5.29 5.58 5.94
CA VAL A 164 -4.56 4.33 5.71
C VAL A 164 -5.04 3.61 4.45
N ALA A 165 -4.34 2.56 4.05
CA ALA A 165 -4.79 1.71 2.95
C ALA A 165 -5.98 0.83 3.39
N LEU A 166 -7.02 0.75 2.55
CA LEU A 166 -8.15 -0.15 2.76
C LEU A 166 -7.68 -1.60 2.96
N SER A 167 -6.63 -2.01 2.27
CA SER A 167 -6.06 -3.36 2.36
C SER A 167 -5.54 -3.72 3.75
N LEU A 168 -5.07 -2.75 4.52
CA LEU A 168 -4.66 -2.96 5.91
C LEU A 168 -5.87 -2.97 6.84
N ALA A 169 -6.84 -2.09 6.60
CA ALA A 169 -8.08 -2.03 7.39
C ALA A 169 -8.94 -3.29 7.23
N MET A 170 -8.94 -3.91 6.05
CA MET A 170 -9.67 -5.16 5.76
C MET A 170 -8.89 -6.44 6.12
N ALA A 171 -7.64 -6.30 6.55
CA ALA A 171 -6.85 -7.47 6.92
C ALA A 171 -7.50 -8.25 8.10
N PRO A 172 -7.44 -9.59 8.11
CA PRO A 172 -7.96 -10.36 9.24
C PRO A 172 -7.39 -9.95 10.59
N ALA A 173 -6.14 -9.50 10.62
CA ALA A 173 -5.48 -8.98 11.83
C ALA A 173 -6.12 -7.69 12.35
N ALA A 174 -6.74 -6.88 11.50
CA ALA A 174 -7.45 -5.65 11.87
C ALA A 174 -8.93 -5.87 12.23
N SER A 175 -9.45 -7.07 11.98
CA SER A 175 -10.86 -7.40 12.21
C SER A 175 -11.25 -7.22 13.68
N GLY A 176 -12.25 -6.40 13.96
CA GLY A 176 -12.71 -6.08 15.32
C GLY A 176 -11.78 -5.16 16.11
N GLN A 177 -10.66 -4.70 15.55
CA GLN A 177 -9.72 -3.81 16.22
C GLN A 177 -10.07 -2.33 16.02
N GLY A 178 -10.92 -2.00 15.06
CA GLY A 178 -11.28 -0.61 14.76
C GLY A 178 -12.38 -0.50 13.71
N HIS A 179 -12.62 0.73 13.32
CA HIS A 179 -13.65 1.13 12.38
C HIS A 179 -13.02 1.94 11.23
N TYR A 180 -13.63 1.90 10.05
CA TYR A 180 -13.14 2.71 8.95
C TYR A 180 -14.28 3.31 8.12
N TRP A 181 -13.96 4.43 7.46
CA TRP A 181 -14.80 5.09 6.48
C TRP A 181 -14.02 5.30 5.19
N GLU A 182 -14.59 4.89 4.05
CA GLU A 182 -13.92 5.00 2.75
C GLU A 182 -13.91 6.46 2.28
N VAL A 183 -12.72 6.99 1.99
CA VAL A 183 -12.58 8.32 1.37
C VAL A 183 -13.11 8.25 -0.07
N PRO A 184 -13.93 9.24 -0.51
CA PRO A 184 -14.46 9.28 -1.86
C PRO A 184 -13.34 9.17 -2.91
N ARG A 185 -13.54 8.34 -3.92
CA ARG A 185 -12.50 8.03 -4.92
C ARG A 185 -12.13 9.21 -5.81
N ASP A 186 -13.02 10.15 -5.99
CA ASP A 186 -12.83 11.40 -6.74
C ASP A 186 -12.07 12.46 -5.94
N ALA A 187 -11.88 12.25 -4.63
CA ALA A 187 -11.12 13.17 -3.78
C ALA A 187 -9.60 13.05 -3.93
N TYR A 188 -9.08 11.99 -4.56
CA TYR A 188 -7.65 11.77 -4.71
C TYR A 188 -7.30 11.06 -6.03
N PRO A 189 -6.06 11.22 -6.55
CA PRO A 189 -5.62 10.53 -7.75
C PRO A 189 -5.66 9.00 -7.56
N ARG A 190 -6.03 8.29 -8.63
CA ARG A 190 -6.06 6.81 -8.66
C ARG A 190 -4.71 6.23 -8.20
N ILE A 191 -4.75 5.32 -7.24
CA ILE A 191 -3.57 4.62 -6.74
C ILE A 191 -3.37 3.35 -7.57
N GLN A 192 -2.92 3.52 -8.82
CA GLN A 192 -2.68 2.40 -9.72
C GLN A 192 -1.37 1.71 -9.35
N GLN A 193 -1.46 0.44 -9.01
CA GLN A 193 -0.35 -0.37 -8.58
C GLN A 193 0.29 -1.12 -9.75
N GLY A 194 1.62 -1.17 -9.75
CA GLY A 194 2.37 -1.83 -10.80
C GLY A 194 3.61 -2.52 -10.27
N GLY A 195 4.15 -3.44 -11.08
CA GLY A 195 5.35 -4.17 -10.75
C GLY A 195 6.26 -4.38 -11.93
N ALA A 196 7.49 -4.82 -11.66
CA ALA A 196 8.47 -5.20 -12.67
C ALA A 196 9.47 -6.20 -12.11
N ILE A 197 9.97 -7.07 -12.99
CA ILE A 197 11.07 -8.00 -12.68
C ILE A 197 12.39 -7.28 -12.92
N LEU A 198 13.27 -7.30 -11.95
CA LEU A 198 14.53 -6.55 -11.99
C LEU A 198 15.56 -7.26 -12.88
N LYS A 199 16.36 -6.49 -13.61
CA LYS A 199 17.30 -7.00 -14.62
C LYS A 199 18.39 -7.91 -14.03
N TRP A 200 18.74 -7.73 -12.78
CA TRP A 200 19.77 -8.51 -12.07
C TRP A 200 19.21 -9.70 -11.27
N THR A 201 17.93 -10.05 -11.47
CA THR A 201 17.37 -11.24 -10.82
C THR A 201 18.17 -12.49 -11.16
N ARG A 202 18.41 -13.31 -10.15
CA ARG A 202 19.10 -14.61 -10.33
C ARG A 202 18.12 -15.75 -10.62
N ASN A 203 16.82 -15.48 -10.53
CA ASN A 203 15.78 -16.48 -10.78
C ASN A 203 14.62 -15.89 -11.61
N PRO A 204 14.89 -15.55 -12.90
CA PRO A 204 13.87 -14.93 -13.74
C PRO A 204 12.66 -15.82 -13.99
N ALA A 205 12.82 -17.14 -14.04
CA ALA A 205 11.73 -18.08 -14.24
C ALA A 205 10.73 -18.04 -13.04
N ALA A 206 11.24 -18.06 -11.81
CA ALA A 206 10.39 -17.94 -10.61
C ALA A 206 9.70 -16.57 -10.53
N ALA A 207 10.39 -15.50 -10.89
CA ALA A 207 9.81 -14.16 -10.92
C ALA A 207 8.68 -14.04 -11.96
N GLN A 208 8.86 -14.63 -13.13
CA GLN A 208 7.82 -14.70 -14.17
C GLN A 208 6.63 -15.56 -13.75
N ALA A 209 6.88 -16.73 -13.15
CA ALA A 209 5.81 -17.60 -12.61
C ALA A 209 5.01 -16.89 -11.53
N PHE A 210 5.67 -16.18 -10.60
CA PHE A 210 5.01 -15.40 -9.57
C PHE A 210 4.18 -14.24 -10.13
N ARG A 211 4.72 -13.49 -11.10
CA ARG A 211 3.97 -12.47 -11.84
C ARG A 211 2.73 -13.06 -12.48
N ALA A 212 2.86 -14.18 -13.19
CA ALA A 212 1.75 -14.85 -13.85
C ALA A 212 0.67 -15.28 -12.85
N PHE A 213 1.07 -15.86 -11.71
CA PHE A 213 0.15 -16.24 -10.63
C PHE A 213 -0.59 -15.03 -10.04
N LEU A 214 0.14 -13.94 -9.74
CA LEU A 214 -0.46 -12.72 -9.19
C LEU A 214 -1.54 -12.13 -10.12
N LEU A 215 -1.34 -12.23 -11.43
CA LEU A 215 -2.25 -11.74 -12.45
C LEU A 215 -3.36 -12.73 -12.85
N ALA A 216 -3.24 -13.99 -12.44
CA ALA A 216 -4.24 -15.04 -12.66
C ALA A 216 -5.48 -14.82 -11.78
N PRO A 217 -6.62 -15.47 -12.10
CA PRO A 217 -7.86 -15.34 -11.32
C PRO A 217 -7.67 -15.60 -9.82
N GLU A 218 -6.83 -16.55 -9.43
CA GLU A 218 -6.55 -16.90 -8.03
C GLU A 218 -5.82 -15.74 -7.31
N GLY A 219 -4.75 -15.21 -7.87
CA GLY A 219 -4.01 -14.08 -7.31
C GLY A 219 -4.89 -12.83 -7.20
N ARG A 220 -5.68 -12.54 -8.23
CA ARG A 220 -6.64 -11.40 -8.23
C ARG A 220 -7.73 -11.58 -7.18
N ALA A 221 -8.27 -12.79 -7.01
CA ALA A 221 -9.26 -13.09 -5.99
C ALA A 221 -8.70 -12.86 -4.57
N ILE A 222 -7.43 -13.19 -4.34
CA ILE A 222 -6.76 -12.89 -3.07
C ILE A 222 -6.68 -11.38 -2.88
N LEU A 223 -6.16 -10.63 -3.84
CA LEU A 223 -6.07 -9.17 -3.74
C LEU A 223 -7.44 -8.52 -3.49
N LYS A 224 -8.48 -8.98 -4.16
CA LYS A 224 -9.85 -8.47 -4.01
C LYS A 224 -10.38 -8.63 -2.59
N ARG A 225 -10.05 -9.73 -1.87
CA ARG A 225 -10.45 -9.93 -0.46
C ARG A 225 -9.88 -8.86 0.47
N TYR A 226 -8.78 -8.24 0.10
CA TYR A 226 -8.15 -7.12 0.82
C TYR A 226 -8.57 -5.74 0.29
N GLY A 227 -9.67 -5.66 -0.50
CA GLY A 227 -10.19 -4.39 -0.99
C GLY A 227 -9.46 -3.78 -2.18
N PHE A 228 -8.48 -4.48 -2.77
CA PHE A 228 -7.93 -4.07 -4.05
C PHE A 228 -8.97 -4.25 -5.16
N SER A 229 -9.07 -3.28 -6.06
CA SER A 229 -9.92 -3.38 -7.25
C SER A 229 -9.12 -3.74 -8.49
N GLU A 230 -9.79 -4.35 -9.46
CA GLU A 230 -9.19 -4.62 -10.77
C GLU A 230 -8.97 -3.32 -11.55
N ASN A 231 -7.95 -3.33 -12.40
CA ASN A 231 -7.60 -2.22 -13.31
C ASN A 231 -8.58 -2.12 -14.48
#